data_fafbd9d13d86eb9814f302717a1b1983
#
_entry.id   fafbd9d13d86eb9814f302717a1b1983
#
_cell.length_a   1.000
_cell.length_b   1.000
_cell.length_c   1.000
_cell.angle_alpha   90.00
_cell.angle_beta   90.00
_cell.angle_gamma   90.00
#
_symmetry.space_group_name_H-M   'P 1'
#
loop_
_entity.id
_entity.type
_entity.pdbx_description
1 polymer ?
#
loop_
_entity_poly.entity_id
_entity_poly.type
_entity_poly.pdbx_seq_one_letter_code
_entity_poly.pdbx_strand_id
1 'polypeptide(L)' 'MASGTLKMWKAERGFGFILNDVGGPDMFLHITALQSAGIDPDSLRHGERLTFDVESTRDGKTKASNVRRPG' A
#
# COMPACT_ATOMS: atom_id res chain seq x y z
N MET A 1 -9.84 -7.95 5.06
CA MET A 1 -8.56 -7.29 5.38
C MET A 1 -7.43 -8.09 4.74
N ALA A 2 -6.60 -7.43 3.99
CA ALA A 2 -5.49 -8.08 3.31
C ALA A 2 -4.17 -7.64 3.93
N SER A 3 -3.12 -8.41 3.69
CA SER A 3 -1.79 -8.03 4.14
C SER A 3 -0.76 -8.29 3.06
N GLY A 4 0.35 -7.60 3.14
CA GLY A 4 1.40 -7.72 2.16
C GLY A 4 2.69 -7.07 2.60
N THR A 5 3.66 -7.09 1.71
CA THR A 5 4.99 -6.53 1.93
C THR A 5 5.23 -5.37 0.98
N LEU A 6 5.71 -4.27 1.51
CA LEU A 6 6.02 -3.10 0.69
C LEU A 6 7.17 -3.44 -0.26
N LYS A 7 6.86 -3.46 -1.56
CA LYS A 7 7.84 -3.81 -2.59
C LYS A 7 8.71 -2.61 -2.96
N MET A 8 8.08 -1.44 -3.11
CA MET A 8 8.78 -0.21 -3.40
C MET A 8 7.94 0.98 -2.96
N TRP A 9 8.60 2.06 -2.61
CA TRP A 9 7.95 3.32 -2.28
C TRP A 9 8.77 4.46 -2.85
N LYS A 10 8.12 5.32 -3.64
CA LYS A 10 8.75 6.49 -4.25
C LYS A 10 8.14 7.74 -3.61
N ALA A 11 8.79 8.23 -2.57
CA ALA A 11 8.30 9.37 -1.80
C ALA A 11 8.16 10.63 -2.68
N GLU A 12 9.10 10.84 -3.59
CA GLU A 12 9.09 12.01 -4.46
C GLU A 12 7.92 12.00 -5.47
N ARG A 13 7.36 10.83 -5.73
CA ARG A 13 6.22 10.69 -6.64
C ARG A 13 4.91 10.43 -5.92
N GLY A 14 4.97 10.09 -4.65
CA GLY A 14 3.79 9.86 -3.83
C GLY A 14 3.07 8.56 -4.11
N PHE A 15 3.78 7.52 -4.55
CA PHE A 15 3.17 6.21 -4.79
C PHE A 15 4.17 5.09 -4.60
N GLY A 16 3.65 3.88 -4.49
CA GLY A 16 4.45 2.67 -4.39
C GLY A 16 3.60 1.45 -4.65
N PHE A 17 4.17 0.29 -4.41
CA PHE A 17 3.50 -0.99 -4.62
C PHE A 17 3.69 -1.92 -3.45
N ILE A 18 2.65 -2.68 -3.15
CA ILE A 18 2.65 -3.70 -2.09
C ILE A 18 2.50 -5.06 -2.76
N LEU A 19 3.36 -5.99 -2.39
CA LEU A 19 3.25 -7.38 -2.82
C LEU A 19 2.22 -8.07 -1.93
N ASN A 20 1.08 -8.46 -2.51
CA ASN A 20 -0.01 -9.08 -1.76
C ASN A 20 0.37 -10.50 -1.33
N ASP A 21 0.13 -10.84 -0.06
CA ASP A 21 0.46 -12.16 0.48
C ASP A 21 -0.24 -13.30 -0.25
N VAL A 22 -1.44 -13.06 -0.75
CA VAL A 22 -2.20 -14.11 -1.48
C VAL A 22 -1.76 -14.25 -2.94
N GLY A 23 -0.77 -13.46 -3.36
CA GLY A 23 -0.29 -13.48 -4.74
C GLY A 23 -1.11 -12.58 -5.63
N GLY A 24 -0.90 -12.70 -6.94
CA GLY A 24 -1.56 -11.86 -7.93
C GLY A 24 -0.78 -10.58 -8.21
N PRO A 25 -1.41 -9.61 -8.90
CA PRO A 25 -0.73 -8.36 -9.24
C PRO A 25 -0.41 -7.53 -8.01
N ASP A 26 0.64 -6.72 -8.12
CA ASP A 26 1.02 -5.80 -7.06
C ASP A 26 -0.11 -4.81 -6.78
N MET A 27 -0.26 -4.44 -5.50
CA MET A 27 -1.27 -3.46 -5.09
C MET A 27 -0.69 -2.06 -5.19
N PHE A 28 -1.42 -1.15 -5.84
CA PHE A 28 -1.02 0.25 -5.92
C PHE A 28 -1.25 0.94 -4.57
N LEU A 29 -0.23 1.62 -4.07
CA LEU A 29 -0.30 2.39 -2.82
C LEU A 29 -0.05 3.85 -3.13
N HIS A 30 -1.07 4.70 -2.93
CA HIS A 30 -0.94 6.14 -3.13
C HIS A 30 -0.72 6.84 -1.80
N ILE A 31 -0.04 7.98 -1.83
CA ILE A 31 0.28 8.75 -0.61
C ILE A 31 -0.98 9.16 0.16
N THR A 32 -2.10 9.36 -0.53
CA THR A 32 -3.36 9.71 0.15
C THR A 32 -3.83 8.63 1.11
N ALA A 33 -3.56 7.36 0.80
CA ALA A 33 -3.91 6.25 1.70
C ALA A 33 -3.09 6.32 2.98
N LEU A 34 -1.83 6.72 2.88
CA LEU A 34 -0.97 6.90 4.05
C LEU A 34 -1.40 8.10 4.88
N GLN A 35 -1.74 9.20 4.22
CA GLN A 35 -2.20 10.40 4.90
C GLN A 35 -3.48 10.13 5.69
N SER A 36 -4.42 9.41 5.10
CA SER A 36 -5.67 9.02 5.77
C SER A 36 -5.43 8.12 6.96
N ALA A 37 -4.38 7.32 6.91
CA ALA A 37 -4.03 6.38 7.98
C ALA A 37 -3.14 7.01 9.06
N GLY A 38 -2.66 8.24 8.84
CA GLY A 38 -1.73 8.88 9.76
C GLY A 38 -0.33 8.31 9.72
N ILE A 39 0.04 7.67 8.61
CA ILE A 39 1.38 7.08 8.44
C ILE A 39 2.26 8.10 7.71
N ASP A 40 3.45 8.35 8.26
CA ASP A 40 4.43 9.22 7.63
C ASP A 40 5.02 8.51 6.41
N PRO A 41 4.85 9.06 5.19
CA PRO A 41 5.40 8.43 3.98
C PRO A 41 6.93 8.26 4.02
N ASP A 42 7.63 9.15 4.71
CA ASP A 42 9.08 9.08 4.79
C ASP A 42 9.56 7.98 5.73
N SER A 43 8.67 7.40 6.53
CA SER A 43 9.01 6.33 7.46
C SER A 43 8.88 4.93 6.84
N LEU A 44 8.37 4.85 5.62
CA LEU A 44 8.18 3.55 4.96
C LEU A 44 9.51 2.96 4.50
N ARG A 45 9.64 1.64 4.68
CA ARG A 45 10.86 0.92 4.31
C ARG A 45 10.53 -0.24 3.39
N HIS A 46 11.44 -0.52 2.47
CA HIS A 46 11.35 -1.68 1.60
C HIS A 46 11.29 -2.95 2.44
N GLY A 47 10.30 -3.81 2.15
CA GLY A 47 10.12 -5.04 2.89
C GLY A 47 9.24 -4.91 4.12
N GLU A 48 8.72 -3.71 4.41
CA GLU A 48 7.85 -3.50 5.56
C GLU A 48 6.51 -4.19 5.35
N ARG A 49 5.96 -4.77 6.41
CA ARG A 49 4.65 -5.43 6.38
C ARG A 49 3.56 -4.40 6.58
N LEU A 50 2.48 -4.52 5.81
CA LEU A 50 1.32 -3.63 5.90
C LEU A 50 0.04 -4.43 5.79
N THR A 51 -1.01 -3.97 6.46
CA THR A 51 -2.36 -4.48 6.26
C THR A 51 -3.18 -3.41 5.55
N PHE A 52 -4.14 -3.83 4.76
CA PHE A 52 -4.90 -2.90 3.93
C PHE A 52 -6.19 -3.53 3.45
N ASP A 53 -7.09 -2.71 2.93
CA ASP A 53 -8.27 -3.17 2.21
C ASP A 53 -8.03 -3.02 0.71
N VAL A 54 -8.60 -3.95 -0.06
CA VAL A 54 -8.46 -3.94 -1.51
C VAL A 54 -9.63 -3.15 -2.11
N GLU A 55 -9.31 -2.14 -2.91
CA GLU A 55 -10.30 -1.36 -3.65
C GLU A 55 -10.07 -1.50 -5.13
N SER A 56 -11.18 -1.59 -5.89
CA SER A 56 -11.10 -1.60 -7.35
C SER A 56 -11.26 -0.18 -7.88
N THR A 57 -10.47 0.15 -8.89
CA THR A 57 -10.60 1.43 -9.60
C THR A 57 -11.48 1.24 -10.83
N ARG A 58 -11.89 2.36 -11.44
CA ARG A 58 -12.76 2.32 -12.61
C ARG A 58 -12.14 1.64 -13.83
N ASP A 59 -10.82 1.68 -13.93
CA ASP A 59 -10.08 1.07 -15.03
C ASP A 59 -9.71 -0.40 -14.76
N GLY A 60 -10.31 -1.01 -13.75
CA GLY A 60 -10.12 -2.42 -13.45
C GLY A 60 -8.85 -2.74 -12.67
N LYS A 61 -8.16 -1.73 -12.17
CA LYS A 61 -6.98 -1.93 -11.34
C LYS A 61 -7.35 -2.02 -9.86
N THR A 62 -6.44 -2.54 -9.06
CA THR A 62 -6.63 -2.62 -7.62
C THR A 62 -5.67 -1.70 -6.90
N LYS A 63 -6.15 -1.10 -5.81
CA LYS A 63 -5.33 -0.23 -4.96
C LYS A 63 -5.56 -0.57 -3.50
N ALA A 64 -4.58 -0.25 -2.68
CA ALA A 64 -4.67 -0.43 -1.23
C ALA A 64 -5.34 0.78 -0.60
N SER A 65 -6.26 0.53 0.34
CA SER A 65 -6.89 1.58 1.14
C SER A 65 -6.89 1.16 2.60
N ASN A 66 -7.18 2.09 3.50
CA ASN A 66 -7.18 1.82 4.95
C ASN A 66 -5.90 1.11 5.39
N VAL A 67 -4.77 1.60 4.92
CA VAL A 67 -3.47 0.98 5.15
C VAL A 67 -3.08 1.14 6.62
N ARG A 68 -2.56 0.08 7.23
CA ARG A 68 -2.11 0.08 8.61
C ARG A 68 -0.84 -0.74 8.76
N ARG A 69 -0.04 -0.35 9.73
CA ARG A 69 1.09 -1.19 10.16
C ARG A 69 0.56 -2.25 11.10
N PRO A 70 0.97 -3.53 10.92
CA PRO A 70 0.58 -4.57 11.87
C PRO A 70 1.23 -4.29 13.23
N GLY A 71 0.49 -4.56 14.25
CA GLY A 71 1.07 -4.32 15.55
C GLY A 71 0.15 -4.23 16.70
#